data_80c3a8ddad3a4d15d858c7bd46130c4a
#
_entry.id   80c3a8ddad3a4d15d858c7bd46130c4a
#
_cell.length_a   1.000
_cell.length_b   1.000
_cell.length_c   1.000
_cell.angle_alpha   90.00
_cell.angle_beta   90.00
_cell.angle_gamma   90.00
#
_symmetry.space_group_name_H-M   'P 1'
#
loop_
_entity.id
_entity.type
_entity.pdbx_description
1 polymer ?
#
loop_
_entity_poly.entity_id
_entity_poly.type
_entity_poly.pdbx_seq_one_letter_code
_entity_poly.pdbx_strand_id
1 'polypeptide(L)'
;LAPLLHNNGDWNGTRTVVLGCGGSARAVVAGLQDLNPSEITIVGRRAETLQPFCSDLQQGRPANSVQLLPLLDNDPQLQTRIKKADLVVNTTPVGMSSHQPDQGPVLPLGVDIWNNLTAHTVLYDLIYTPRPTPWLQRGEALGCRTYDGLEMLVQQGAAALRCWSGMDEVPVEAMREAALQNLSRP
;
A
#
# COMPACT_ATOMS: atom_id res chain seq x y z
N LEU A 1 1.82 -7.16 -4.87
CA LEU A 1 0.32 -7.08 -4.80
C LEU A 1 -0.36 -8.45 -4.63
N ALA A 2 0.39 -9.52 -4.32
CA ALA A 2 -0.15 -10.88 -4.21
C ALA A 2 -1.46 -10.99 -3.39
N PRO A 3 -1.61 -10.36 -2.19
CA PRO A 3 -2.85 -10.45 -1.43
C PRO A 3 -4.07 -9.92 -2.16
N LEU A 4 -3.90 -8.92 -3.01
CA LEU A 4 -4.98 -8.32 -3.79
C LEU A 4 -5.42 -9.22 -4.95
N LEU A 5 -4.47 -9.98 -5.53
CA LEU A 5 -4.72 -10.88 -6.64
C LEU A 5 -5.41 -12.19 -6.21
N HIS A 6 -5.05 -12.73 -5.04
CA HIS A 6 -5.57 -14.01 -4.54
C HIS A 6 -7.03 -13.96 -4.08
N ASN A 7 -7.57 -12.78 -3.79
CA ASN A 7 -8.92 -12.63 -3.26
C ASN A 7 -10.00 -12.37 -4.32
N ASN A 8 -9.78 -12.76 -5.58
CA ASN A 8 -10.72 -12.62 -6.69
C ASN A 8 -11.31 -11.20 -6.85
N GLY A 9 -10.61 -10.18 -6.38
CA GLY A 9 -11.01 -8.79 -6.56
C GLY A 9 -10.82 -8.39 -8.02
N ASP A 10 -11.88 -8.02 -8.70
CA ASP A 10 -11.77 -7.28 -9.95
C ASP A 10 -11.40 -5.84 -9.59
N TRP A 11 -10.15 -5.47 -9.88
CA TRP A 11 -9.64 -4.12 -9.62
C TRP A 11 -9.85 -3.18 -10.81
N ASN A 12 -10.39 -3.68 -11.91
CA ASN A 12 -10.69 -2.89 -13.08
C ASN A 12 -11.70 -1.78 -12.74
N GLY A 13 -11.39 -0.57 -13.14
CA GLY A 13 -12.25 0.60 -12.89
C GLY A 13 -12.29 1.12 -11.46
N THR A 14 -11.57 0.50 -10.51
CA THR A 14 -11.52 0.94 -9.10
C THR A 14 -10.75 2.25 -8.92
N ARG A 15 -10.98 2.92 -7.80
CA ARG A 15 -10.25 4.13 -7.38
C ARG A 15 -9.27 3.78 -6.29
N THR A 16 -8.00 4.00 -6.58
CA THR A 16 -6.92 3.65 -5.67
C THR A 16 -6.23 4.90 -5.12
N VAL A 17 -5.90 4.88 -3.84
CA VAL A 17 -5.06 5.88 -3.18
C VAL A 17 -3.78 5.23 -2.70
N VAL A 18 -2.63 5.78 -3.07
CA VAL A 18 -1.30 5.33 -2.62
C VAL A 18 -0.67 6.42 -1.77
N LEU A 19 -0.35 6.11 -0.52
CA LEU A 19 0.32 7.02 0.40
C LEU A 19 1.84 6.86 0.27
N GLY A 20 2.50 7.93 -0.11
CA GLY A 20 3.94 7.98 -0.35
C GLY A 20 4.33 8.00 -1.83
N CYS A 21 5.54 8.52 -2.12
CA CYS A 21 6.13 8.62 -3.44
C CYS A 21 7.61 8.18 -3.45
N GLY A 22 7.93 7.14 -2.67
CA GLY A 22 9.25 6.53 -2.60
C GLY A 22 9.42 5.30 -3.51
N GLY A 23 10.49 4.55 -3.30
CA GLY A 23 10.78 3.33 -4.07
C GLY A 23 9.68 2.27 -3.98
N SER A 24 9.13 2.02 -2.78
CA SER A 24 8.02 1.07 -2.59
C SER A 24 6.76 1.54 -3.32
N ALA A 25 6.43 2.85 -3.27
CA ALA A 25 5.32 3.42 -4.01
C ALA A 25 5.48 3.20 -5.52
N ARG A 26 6.69 3.34 -6.06
CA ARG A 26 6.98 3.13 -7.47
C ARG A 26 6.64 1.70 -7.92
N ALA A 27 7.07 0.71 -7.15
CA ALA A 27 6.77 -0.69 -7.42
C ALA A 27 5.26 -1.02 -7.30
N VAL A 28 4.61 -0.46 -6.27
CA VAL A 28 3.15 -0.63 -6.06
C VAL A 28 2.36 -0.01 -7.20
N VAL A 29 2.66 1.24 -7.58
CA VAL A 29 1.94 1.93 -8.65
C VAL A 29 2.13 1.20 -9.98
N ALA A 30 3.35 0.74 -10.30
CA ALA A 30 3.60 -0.05 -11.50
C ALA A 30 2.71 -1.31 -11.56
N GLY A 31 2.66 -2.08 -10.48
CA GLY A 31 1.80 -3.27 -10.42
C GLY A 31 0.29 -2.96 -10.37
N LEU A 32 -0.12 -1.83 -9.77
CA LEU A 32 -1.52 -1.40 -9.78
C LEU A 32 -1.99 -1.01 -11.19
N GLN A 33 -1.13 -0.40 -11.99
CA GLN A 33 -1.47 -0.05 -13.37
C GLN A 33 -1.81 -1.28 -14.23
N ASP A 34 -1.23 -2.44 -13.93
CA ASP A 34 -1.55 -3.71 -14.61
C ASP A 34 -2.94 -4.25 -14.21
N LEU A 35 -3.49 -3.79 -13.08
CA LEU A 35 -4.85 -4.12 -12.62
C LEU A 35 -5.93 -3.19 -13.21
N ASN A 36 -5.52 -2.20 -14.00
CA ASN A 36 -6.39 -1.29 -14.74
C ASN A 36 -7.44 -0.54 -13.87
N PRO A 37 -7.07 0.07 -12.72
CA PRO A 37 -7.98 0.93 -12.00
C PRO A 37 -8.37 2.16 -12.84
N SER A 38 -9.48 2.82 -12.52
CA SER A 38 -9.90 4.04 -13.23
C SER A 38 -8.96 5.21 -12.96
N GLU A 39 -8.43 5.29 -11.73
CA GLU A 39 -7.48 6.33 -11.33
C GLU A 39 -6.60 5.85 -10.16
N ILE A 40 -5.39 6.38 -10.06
CA ILE A 40 -4.51 6.20 -8.91
C ILE A 40 -4.14 7.59 -8.37
N THR A 41 -4.64 7.93 -7.19
CA THR A 41 -4.22 9.15 -6.47
C THR A 41 -2.96 8.85 -5.67
N ILE A 42 -1.89 9.61 -5.91
CA ILE A 42 -0.63 9.51 -5.19
C ILE A 42 -0.56 10.62 -4.17
N VAL A 43 -0.47 10.28 -2.89
CA VAL A 43 -0.42 11.26 -1.79
C VAL A 43 1.01 11.43 -1.30
N GLY A 44 1.49 12.67 -1.29
CA GLY A 44 2.83 13.02 -0.83
C GLY A 44 2.85 14.32 -0.04
N ARG A 45 3.93 14.51 0.74
CA ARG A 45 4.09 15.70 1.60
C ARG A 45 4.68 16.92 0.87
N ARG A 46 5.36 16.70 -0.27
CA ARG A 46 6.13 17.74 -0.97
C ARG A 46 5.85 17.67 -2.47
N ALA A 47 5.41 18.80 -3.04
CA ALA A 47 5.09 18.88 -4.46
C ALA A 47 6.32 18.62 -5.35
N GLU A 48 7.49 19.08 -4.94
CA GLU A 48 8.76 18.94 -5.67
C GLU A 48 9.24 17.50 -5.82
N THR A 49 8.75 16.57 -4.98
CA THR A 49 9.04 15.14 -5.13
C THR A 49 7.87 14.39 -5.78
N LEU A 50 6.65 14.84 -5.53
CA LEU A 50 5.43 14.16 -5.97
C LEU A 50 5.19 14.34 -7.48
N GLN A 51 5.36 15.56 -8.00
CA GLN A 51 5.16 15.85 -9.42
C GLN A 51 6.12 15.07 -10.33
N PRO A 52 7.45 15.09 -10.10
CA PRO A 52 8.39 14.25 -10.86
C PRO A 52 8.09 12.77 -10.76
N PHE A 53 7.72 12.27 -9.56
CA PHE A 53 7.36 10.87 -9.37
C PHE A 53 6.21 10.42 -10.28
N CYS A 54 5.13 11.20 -10.37
CA CYS A 54 4.00 10.89 -11.24
C CYS A 54 4.38 11.02 -12.73
N SER A 55 5.14 12.05 -13.09
CA SER A 55 5.60 12.28 -14.46
C SER A 55 6.48 11.14 -14.97
N ASP A 56 7.44 10.69 -14.16
CA ASP A 56 8.32 9.56 -14.49
C ASP A 56 7.56 8.27 -14.75
N LEU A 57 6.54 7.98 -13.92
CA LEU A 57 5.73 6.76 -14.04
C LEU A 57 4.74 6.79 -15.22
N GLN A 58 4.44 7.98 -15.73
CA GLN A 58 3.62 8.16 -16.92
C GLN A 58 4.43 8.27 -18.21
N GLN A 59 5.72 8.56 -18.10
CA GLN A 59 6.59 8.72 -19.27
C GLN A 59 6.64 7.44 -20.11
N GLY A 60 6.44 7.59 -21.42
CA GLY A 60 6.47 6.48 -22.37
C GLY A 60 5.25 5.55 -22.35
N ARG A 61 4.24 5.82 -21.53
CA ARG A 61 3.00 5.05 -21.50
C ARG A 61 1.99 5.55 -22.55
N PRO A 62 1.12 4.67 -23.07
CA PRO A 62 0.03 5.07 -23.97
C PRO A 62 -0.89 6.13 -23.33
N ALA A 63 -1.51 6.97 -24.15
CA ALA A 63 -2.41 8.04 -23.70
C ALA A 63 -3.65 7.54 -22.94
N ASN A 64 -4.04 6.28 -23.14
CA ASN A 64 -5.15 5.61 -22.44
C ASN A 64 -4.72 4.85 -21.18
N SER A 65 -3.48 5.04 -20.72
CA SER A 65 -3.01 4.44 -19.45
C SER A 65 -3.74 5.03 -18.26
N VAL A 66 -3.75 4.28 -17.16
CA VAL A 66 -4.31 4.72 -15.88
C VAL A 66 -3.74 6.07 -15.47
N GLN A 67 -4.62 7.01 -15.16
CA GLN A 67 -4.23 8.36 -14.76
C GLN A 67 -3.65 8.37 -13.35
N LEU A 68 -2.47 8.96 -13.19
CA LEU A 68 -1.86 9.23 -11.89
C LEU A 68 -2.18 10.67 -11.48
N LEU A 69 -2.82 10.82 -10.31
CA LEU A 69 -3.24 12.10 -9.76
C LEU A 69 -2.38 12.46 -8.55
N PRO A 70 -1.41 13.38 -8.69
CA PRO A 70 -0.64 13.86 -7.54
C PRO A 70 -1.52 14.70 -6.61
N LEU A 71 -1.46 14.43 -5.30
CA LEU A 71 -2.22 15.13 -4.29
C LEU A 71 -1.35 15.35 -3.04
N LEU A 72 -1.33 16.55 -2.49
CA LEU A 72 -0.65 16.81 -1.23
C LEU A 72 -1.47 16.27 -0.05
N ASP A 73 -0.80 15.86 1.02
CA ASP A 73 -1.44 15.30 2.22
C ASP A 73 -2.29 16.32 3.01
N ASN A 74 -2.08 17.61 2.74
CA ASN A 74 -2.88 18.73 3.28
C ASN A 74 -3.93 19.27 2.27
N ASP A 75 -4.11 18.63 1.12
CA ASP A 75 -5.09 19.06 0.12
C ASP A 75 -6.52 18.78 0.61
N PRO A 76 -7.43 19.78 0.52
CA PRO A 76 -8.84 19.59 0.92
C PRO A 76 -9.58 18.46 0.19
N GLN A 77 -9.14 18.08 -1.02
CA GLN A 77 -9.72 17.00 -1.78
C GLN A 77 -9.40 15.60 -1.21
N LEU A 78 -8.35 15.49 -0.37
CA LEU A 78 -7.89 14.20 0.14
C LEU A 78 -8.99 13.44 0.87
N GLN A 79 -9.77 14.12 1.70
CA GLN A 79 -10.90 13.52 2.41
C GLN A 79 -11.92 12.90 1.45
N THR A 80 -12.23 13.59 0.35
CA THR A 80 -13.16 13.09 -0.67
C THR A 80 -12.57 11.91 -1.43
N ARG A 81 -11.27 11.93 -1.72
CA ARG A 81 -10.57 10.81 -2.38
C ARG A 81 -10.57 9.56 -1.51
N ILE A 82 -10.25 9.67 -0.23
CA ILE A 82 -10.27 8.56 0.74
C ILE A 82 -11.68 7.99 0.87
N LYS A 83 -12.70 8.84 1.01
CA LYS A 83 -14.11 8.39 1.12
C LYS A 83 -14.58 7.58 -0.09
N LYS A 84 -14.05 7.87 -1.28
CA LYS A 84 -14.41 7.21 -2.54
C LYS A 84 -13.47 6.07 -2.92
N ALA A 85 -12.41 5.85 -2.16
CA ALA A 85 -11.40 4.87 -2.48
C ALA A 85 -11.92 3.44 -2.28
N ASP A 86 -11.67 2.59 -3.28
CA ASP A 86 -11.90 1.15 -3.21
C ASP A 86 -10.67 0.44 -2.59
N LEU A 87 -9.46 1.03 -2.80
CA LEU A 87 -8.20 0.56 -2.24
C LEU A 87 -7.36 1.73 -1.72
N VAL A 88 -6.82 1.59 -0.51
CA VAL A 88 -5.80 2.50 0.02
C VAL A 88 -4.55 1.70 0.36
N VAL A 89 -3.39 2.10 -0.17
CA VAL A 89 -2.11 1.43 0.08
C VAL A 89 -1.16 2.37 0.83
N ASN A 90 -0.71 1.97 2.00
CA ASN A 90 0.36 2.67 2.72
C ASN A 90 1.73 2.14 2.28
N THR A 91 2.51 2.99 1.63
CA THR A 91 3.89 2.73 1.23
C THR A 91 4.89 3.57 2.02
N THR A 92 4.42 4.31 3.02
CA THR A 92 5.26 5.13 3.91
C THR A 92 5.78 4.29 5.09
N PRO A 93 6.84 4.73 5.76
CA PRO A 93 7.31 4.07 6.99
C PRO A 93 6.46 4.45 8.23
N VAL A 94 5.41 5.25 8.08
CA VAL A 94 4.58 5.70 9.20
C VAL A 94 3.76 4.53 9.74
N GLY A 95 3.97 4.21 11.01
CA GLY A 95 3.40 3.04 11.68
C GLY A 95 4.38 1.88 11.85
N MET A 96 5.59 1.94 11.25
CA MET A 96 6.64 0.93 11.41
C MET A 96 7.32 1.00 12.78
N SER A 97 7.50 2.20 13.31
CA SER A 97 8.08 2.41 14.63
C SER A 97 6.97 2.37 15.68
N SER A 98 6.74 1.22 16.26
CA SER A 98 5.91 1.10 17.43
C SER A 98 6.71 1.52 18.66
N HIS A 99 6.07 2.23 19.55
CA HIS A 99 6.47 2.51 20.92
C HIS A 99 7.32 3.77 21.14
N GLN A 100 6.67 4.89 20.92
CA GLN A 100 6.74 5.95 21.89
C GLN A 100 5.46 5.84 22.74
N PRO A 101 5.51 5.24 23.93
CA PRO A 101 4.31 4.95 24.73
C PRO A 101 3.46 6.18 25.02
N ASP A 102 4.08 7.37 24.97
CA ASP A 102 3.47 8.64 25.34
C ASP A 102 2.81 9.41 24.17
N GLN A 103 2.92 8.95 22.93
CA GLN A 103 2.44 9.71 21.75
C GLN A 103 1.21 9.11 21.05
N GLY A 104 0.67 8.01 21.54
CA GLY A 104 -0.46 7.35 20.87
C GLY A 104 -0.11 6.74 19.50
N PRO A 105 -1.09 6.12 18.82
CA PRO A 105 -0.85 5.44 17.55
C PRO A 105 -0.51 6.45 16.44
N VAL A 106 0.63 6.27 15.78
CA VAL A 106 1.02 7.08 14.63
C VAL A 106 0.35 6.53 13.38
N LEU A 107 -0.51 7.34 12.75
CA LEU A 107 -1.24 7.00 11.54
C LEU A 107 -0.64 7.71 10.32
N PRO A 108 -0.72 7.11 9.12
CA PRO A 108 -0.17 7.71 7.90
C PRO A 108 -0.77 9.07 7.52
N LEU A 109 -2.00 9.33 7.96
CA LEU A 109 -2.73 10.59 7.77
C LEU A 109 -3.48 10.95 9.06
N GLY A 110 -4.00 12.18 9.15
CA GLY A 110 -4.80 12.64 10.28
C GLY A 110 -6.04 11.79 10.54
N VAL A 111 -6.43 11.66 11.81
CA VAL A 111 -7.57 10.84 12.26
C VAL A 111 -8.87 11.21 11.54
N ASP A 112 -9.10 12.50 11.28
CA ASP A 112 -10.31 12.99 10.62
C ASP A 112 -10.46 12.47 9.18
N ILE A 113 -9.33 12.21 8.51
CA ILE A 113 -9.33 11.64 7.17
C ILE A 113 -9.77 10.18 7.23
N TRP A 114 -9.25 9.42 8.19
CA TRP A 114 -9.58 8.00 8.36
C TRP A 114 -11.02 7.74 8.79
N ASN A 115 -11.68 8.69 9.46
CA ASN A 115 -13.10 8.58 9.81
C ASN A 115 -14.04 8.54 8.59
N ASN A 116 -13.53 8.84 7.39
CA ASN A 116 -14.28 8.77 6.14
C ASN A 116 -14.14 7.43 5.40
N LEU A 117 -13.36 6.49 5.92
CA LEU A 117 -13.32 5.14 5.37
C LEU A 117 -14.68 4.47 5.48
N THR A 118 -14.96 3.60 4.54
CA THR A 118 -16.18 2.82 4.49
C THR A 118 -15.84 1.33 4.45
N ALA A 119 -16.74 0.47 4.89
CA ALA A 119 -16.51 -0.97 4.97
C ALA A 119 -16.16 -1.65 3.62
N HIS A 120 -16.44 -1.00 2.48
CA HIS A 120 -16.07 -1.53 1.17
C HIS A 120 -14.59 -1.26 0.82
N THR A 121 -13.95 -0.31 1.51
CA THR A 121 -12.54 0.04 1.23
C THR A 121 -11.63 -1.08 1.68
N VAL A 122 -10.68 -1.44 0.83
CA VAL A 122 -9.59 -2.35 1.18
C VAL A 122 -8.38 -1.52 1.61
N LEU A 123 -7.77 -1.89 2.73
CA LEU A 123 -6.56 -1.27 3.25
C LEU A 123 -5.38 -2.22 3.10
N TYR A 124 -4.32 -1.77 2.48
CA TYR A 124 -3.09 -2.53 2.33
C TYR A 124 -1.91 -1.74 2.90
N ASP A 125 -1.33 -2.23 3.98
CA ASP A 125 -0.13 -1.65 4.59
C ASP A 125 1.09 -2.47 4.20
N LEU A 126 2.13 -1.84 3.64
CA LEU A 126 3.37 -2.55 3.35
C LEU A 126 4.20 -2.85 4.60
N ILE A 127 3.80 -2.28 5.74
CA ILE A 127 4.41 -2.57 7.03
C ILE A 127 3.97 -3.96 7.50
N TYR A 128 4.93 -4.74 7.98
CA TYR A 128 4.73 -6.10 8.51
C TYR A 128 5.09 -6.22 10.00
N THR A 129 5.54 -5.12 10.64
CA THR A 129 5.80 -5.03 12.07
C THR A 129 5.55 -3.61 12.55
N PRO A 130 4.65 -3.39 13.53
CA PRO A 130 3.81 -4.36 14.25
C PRO A 130 2.71 -4.99 13.38
N ARG A 131 2.09 -6.08 13.87
CA ARG A 131 1.01 -6.80 13.18
C ARG A 131 -0.19 -7.05 14.13
N PRO A 132 -1.39 -6.50 13.77
CA PRO A 132 -1.63 -5.51 12.73
C PRO A 132 -1.05 -4.14 13.12
N THR A 133 -0.82 -3.27 12.14
CA THR A 133 -0.45 -1.88 12.42
C THR A 133 -1.63 -1.11 13.04
N PRO A 134 -1.40 -0.02 13.79
CA PRO A 134 -2.48 0.79 14.35
C PRO A 134 -3.48 1.28 13.29
N TRP A 135 -3.00 1.55 12.08
CA TRP A 135 -3.85 1.95 10.95
C TRP A 135 -4.77 0.81 10.49
N LEU A 136 -4.25 -0.40 10.35
CA LEU A 136 -5.05 -1.58 9.99
C LEU A 136 -6.07 -1.93 11.08
N GLN A 137 -5.68 -1.88 12.38
CA GLN A 137 -6.62 -2.07 13.50
C GLN A 137 -7.80 -1.13 13.43
N ARG A 138 -7.54 0.16 13.11
CA ARG A 138 -8.60 1.13 12.94
C ARG A 138 -9.50 0.80 11.74
N GLY A 139 -8.91 0.38 10.62
CA GLY A 139 -9.66 -0.04 9.45
C GLY A 139 -10.58 -1.23 9.74
N GLU A 140 -10.08 -2.24 10.44
CA GLU A 140 -10.86 -3.40 10.87
C GLU A 140 -12.04 -2.99 11.75
N ALA A 141 -11.83 -2.06 12.69
CA ALA A 141 -12.90 -1.53 13.55
C ALA A 141 -13.98 -0.79 12.76
N LEU A 142 -13.69 -0.29 11.55
CA LEU A 142 -14.62 0.34 10.62
C LEU A 142 -15.22 -0.65 9.61
N GLY A 143 -14.86 -1.95 9.70
CA GLY A 143 -15.35 -3.00 8.81
C GLY A 143 -14.59 -3.12 7.49
N CYS A 144 -13.46 -2.41 7.33
CA CYS A 144 -12.62 -2.54 6.14
C CYS A 144 -11.94 -3.92 6.09
N ARG A 145 -11.70 -4.42 4.88
CA ARG A 145 -10.80 -5.54 4.66
C ARG A 145 -9.36 -5.04 4.71
N THR A 146 -8.50 -5.73 5.47
CA THR A 146 -7.12 -5.30 5.69
C THR A 146 -6.09 -6.34 5.22
N TYR A 147 -4.96 -5.87 4.73
CA TYR A 147 -3.78 -6.67 4.39
C TYR A 147 -2.53 -5.98 4.91
N ASP A 148 -1.64 -6.75 5.53
CA ASP A 148 -0.32 -6.27 5.94
C ASP A 148 0.79 -6.62 4.94
N GLY A 149 2.01 -6.17 5.24
CA GLY A 149 3.16 -6.32 4.36
C GLY A 149 3.83 -7.69 4.37
N LEU A 150 3.36 -8.66 5.15
CA LEU A 150 4.04 -9.97 5.27
C LEU A 150 4.14 -10.69 3.92
N GLU A 151 3.04 -10.80 3.20
CA GLU A 151 3.05 -11.49 1.91
C GLU A 151 3.92 -10.75 0.88
N MET A 152 3.96 -9.43 0.93
CA MET A 152 4.88 -8.63 0.12
C MET A 152 6.34 -8.95 0.46
N LEU A 153 6.67 -9.03 1.75
CA LEU A 153 8.02 -9.40 2.23
C LEU A 153 8.43 -10.78 1.71
N VAL A 154 7.55 -11.77 1.81
CA VAL A 154 7.81 -13.15 1.35
C VAL A 154 7.99 -13.20 -0.17
N GLN A 155 7.10 -12.59 -0.93
CA GLN A 155 7.13 -12.65 -2.40
C GLN A 155 8.32 -11.89 -2.99
N GLN A 156 8.71 -10.73 -2.43
CA GLN A 156 9.92 -10.03 -2.86
C GLN A 156 11.18 -10.84 -2.57
N GLY A 157 11.25 -11.51 -1.40
CA GLY A 157 12.35 -12.39 -1.05
C GLY A 157 12.44 -13.60 -1.98
N ALA A 158 11.31 -14.22 -2.31
CA ALA A 158 11.23 -15.32 -3.25
C ALA A 158 11.67 -14.88 -4.68
N ALA A 159 11.24 -13.71 -5.12
CA ALA A 159 11.66 -13.17 -6.41
C ALA A 159 13.18 -12.88 -6.45
N ALA A 160 13.73 -12.32 -5.37
CA ALA A 160 15.17 -12.10 -5.25
C ALA A 160 15.95 -13.43 -5.28
N LEU A 161 15.47 -14.43 -4.56
CA LEU A 161 16.10 -15.77 -4.52
C LEU A 161 16.10 -16.43 -5.90
N ARG A 162 14.99 -16.36 -6.64
CA ARG A 162 14.94 -16.83 -8.05
C ARG A 162 15.98 -16.13 -8.91
N CYS A 163 16.06 -14.81 -8.81
CA CYS A 163 16.98 -14.00 -9.59
C CYS A 163 18.45 -14.35 -9.30
N TRP A 164 18.83 -14.56 -8.03
CA TRP A 164 20.21 -14.81 -7.62
C TRP A 164 20.65 -16.26 -7.84
N SER A 165 19.74 -17.21 -7.63
CA SER A 165 20.07 -18.64 -7.73
C SER A 165 19.86 -19.20 -9.14
N GLY A 166 19.08 -18.54 -9.99
CA GLY A 166 18.66 -19.08 -11.28
C GLY A 166 17.64 -20.23 -11.15
N MET A 167 17.13 -20.49 -9.94
CA MET A 167 16.12 -21.54 -9.71
C MET A 167 14.71 -21.00 -9.99
N ASP A 168 13.92 -21.71 -10.78
CA ASP A 168 12.52 -21.35 -11.02
C ASP A 168 11.65 -21.60 -9.80
N GLU A 169 11.90 -22.69 -9.08
CA GLU A 169 11.18 -23.06 -7.88
C GLU A 169 11.96 -22.68 -6.62
N VAL A 170 11.30 -21.93 -5.72
CA VAL A 170 11.84 -21.54 -4.42
C VAL A 170 10.81 -21.86 -3.32
N PRO A 171 11.24 -22.18 -2.09
CA PRO A 171 10.36 -22.67 -1.03
C PRO A 171 9.55 -21.53 -0.38
N VAL A 172 8.63 -20.92 -1.13
CA VAL A 172 7.83 -19.74 -0.69
C VAL A 172 7.08 -20.03 0.61
N GLU A 173 6.52 -21.24 0.78
CA GLU A 173 5.78 -21.60 1.98
C GLU A 173 6.69 -21.66 3.21
N ALA A 174 7.85 -22.28 3.10
CA ALA A 174 8.83 -22.31 4.19
C ALA A 174 9.33 -20.89 4.54
N MET A 175 9.48 -20.00 3.55
CA MET A 175 9.84 -18.60 3.77
C MET A 175 8.72 -17.87 4.54
N ARG A 176 7.47 -18.12 4.21
CA ARG A 176 6.29 -17.54 4.88
C ARG A 176 6.20 -18.01 6.33
N GLU A 177 6.33 -19.32 6.57
CA GLU A 177 6.33 -19.87 7.92
C GLU A 177 7.46 -19.32 8.79
N ALA A 178 8.68 -19.25 8.25
CA ALA A 178 9.83 -18.68 8.94
C ALA A 178 9.63 -17.21 9.29
N ALA A 179 9.06 -16.42 8.38
CA ALA A 179 8.74 -15.02 8.62
C ALA A 179 7.70 -14.89 9.75
N LEU A 180 6.61 -15.67 9.71
CA LEU A 180 5.59 -15.69 10.75
C LEU A 180 6.16 -16.04 12.12
N GLN A 181 6.99 -17.07 12.21
CA GLN A 181 7.61 -17.50 13.47
C GLN A 181 8.50 -16.40 14.07
N ASN A 182 9.24 -15.66 13.24
CA ASN A 182 10.11 -14.58 13.71
C ASN A 182 9.32 -13.32 14.11
N LEU A 183 8.24 -13.00 13.40
CA LEU A 183 7.40 -11.84 13.72
C LEU A 183 6.50 -12.07 14.94
N SER A 184 6.28 -13.33 15.35
CA SER A 184 5.51 -13.69 16.54
C SER A 184 6.36 -13.78 17.82
N ARG A 185 7.67 -13.59 17.72
CA ARG A 185 8.55 -13.53 18.88
C ARG A 185 8.44 -12.17 19.55
N PRO A 186 8.24 -12.11 20.88
CA PRO A 186 8.14 -10.87 21.65
C PRO A 186 9.42 -10.04 21.62
#